data_6e37b218073460e328b8fbbec1a139a3
#
_entry.id   6e37b218073460e328b8fbbec1a139a3
#
_cell.length_a   1.000
_cell.length_b   1.000
_cell.length_c   1.000
_cell.angle_alpha   90.00
_cell.angle_beta   90.00
_cell.angle_gamma   90.00
#
_symmetry.space_group_name_H-M   'P 1'
#
loop_
_entity.id
_entity.type
_entity.pdbx_description
1 polymer ?
#
loop_
_entity_poly.entity_id
_entity_poly.type
_entity_poly.pdbx_seq_one_letter_code
_entity_poly.pdbx_strand_id
1 'polypeptide(L)'
;MTQNTQMHAATTIAIVDDDDSVRSALEGLVRSSGYKTRTYCSALDFLGANLKNEIHCLISDIQMPGMSGVEMLKQLVATGYHIPTIFITAYPAAAPPPGAYSPDLVACLSKPCDADKLLDSIEVALQQRH
;
A
#
# COMPACT_ATOMS: atom_id res chain seq x y z
N MET A 1 -15.32 -13.90 13.31
CA MET A 1 -14.50 -14.87 14.05
C MET A 1 -13.27 -14.17 14.59
N THR A 2 -12.99 -14.43 15.85
CA THR A 2 -11.85 -13.80 16.51
C THR A 2 -10.51 -14.21 15.90
N GLN A 3 -10.45 -15.40 15.33
CA GLN A 3 -9.19 -15.88 14.71
C GLN A 3 -8.76 -15.01 13.53
N ASN A 4 -9.71 -14.54 12.72
CA ASN A 4 -9.37 -13.67 11.59
C ASN A 4 -8.77 -12.35 12.08
N THR A 5 -9.35 -11.79 13.15
CA THR A 5 -8.83 -10.55 13.72
C THR A 5 -7.42 -10.75 14.25
N GLN A 6 -7.14 -11.89 14.90
CA GLN A 6 -5.80 -12.18 15.41
C GLN A 6 -4.79 -12.35 14.29
N MET A 7 -5.18 -12.98 13.19
CA MET A 7 -4.28 -13.12 12.03
C MET A 7 -3.96 -11.75 11.43
N HIS A 8 -4.96 -10.88 11.31
CA HIS A 8 -4.76 -9.54 10.79
C HIS A 8 -3.90 -8.70 11.74
N ALA A 9 -3.99 -8.93 13.04
CA ALA A 9 -3.22 -8.16 14.02
C ALA A 9 -1.70 -8.37 13.88
N ALA A 10 -1.29 -9.50 13.30
CA ALA A 10 0.14 -9.76 13.04
C ALA A 10 0.59 -9.21 11.69
N THR A 11 -0.31 -8.64 10.90
CA THR A 11 -0.03 -8.16 9.54
C THR A 11 0.07 -6.65 9.56
N THR A 12 1.16 -6.13 9.00
CA THR A 12 1.43 -4.70 8.96
C THR A 12 1.30 -4.18 7.54
N ILE A 13 0.48 -3.15 7.39
CA ILE A 13 0.23 -2.47 6.12
C ILE A 13 0.89 -1.09 6.19
N ALA A 14 1.72 -0.77 5.21
CA ALA A 14 2.29 0.57 5.10
C ALA A 14 1.40 1.43 4.20
N ILE A 15 1.23 2.68 4.57
CA ILE A 15 0.43 3.65 3.83
C ILE A 15 1.29 4.87 3.55
N VAL A 16 1.46 5.20 2.28
CA VAL A 16 2.28 6.33 1.84
C VAL A 16 1.39 7.28 1.05
N ASP A 17 1.21 8.49 1.56
CA ASP A 17 0.42 9.52 0.88
C ASP A 17 0.85 10.87 1.44
N ASP A 18 1.06 11.85 0.56
CA ASP A 18 1.47 13.19 0.99
C ASP A 18 0.31 14.02 1.53
N ASP A 19 -0.93 13.60 1.28
CA ASP A 19 -2.13 14.27 1.82
C ASP A 19 -2.48 13.69 3.19
N ASP A 20 -2.38 14.53 4.23
CA ASP A 20 -2.63 14.10 5.61
C ASP A 20 -4.03 13.54 5.81
N SER A 21 -5.03 14.16 5.19
CA SER A 21 -6.44 13.74 5.34
C SER A 21 -6.67 12.37 4.72
N VAL A 22 -6.14 12.16 3.52
CA VAL A 22 -6.27 10.87 2.82
C VAL A 22 -5.53 9.80 3.61
N ARG A 23 -4.31 10.09 4.05
CA ARG A 23 -3.50 9.15 4.82
C ARG A 23 -4.20 8.72 6.10
N SER A 24 -4.76 9.68 6.84
CA SER A 24 -5.51 9.41 8.07
C SER A 24 -6.74 8.54 7.81
N ALA A 25 -7.48 8.84 6.75
CA ALA A 25 -8.68 8.09 6.40
C ALA A 25 -8.35 6.65 6.04
N LEU A 26 -7.28 6.45 5.26
CA LEU A 26 -6.83 5.11 4.90
C LEU A 26 -6.37 4.34 6.13
N GLU A 27 -5.60 4.99 7.00
CA GLU A 27 -5.15 4.37 8.24
C GLU A 27 -6.32 3.90 9.10
N GLY A 28 -7.31 4.76 9.29
CA GLY A 28 -8.49 4.41 10.08
C GLY A 28 -9.22 3.21 9.50
N LEU A 29 -9.42 3.20 8.19
CA LEU A 29 -10.10 2.09 7.51
C LEU A 29 -9.34 0.77 7.67
N VAL A 30 -8.05 0.80 7.42
CA VAL A 30 -7.21 -0.40 7.48
C VAL A 30 -7.14 -0.93 8.91
N ARG A 31 -6.96 -0.04 9.88
CA ARG A 31 -6.91 -0.45 11.29
C ARG A 31 -8.24 -1.02 11.76
N SER A 32 -9.36 -0.48 11.28
CA SER A 32 -10.68 -0.99 11.67
C SER A 32 -10.90 -2.43 11.23
N SER A 33 -10.12 -2.91 10.27
CA SER A 33 -10.19 -4.29 9.79
C SER A 33 -9.19 -5.21 10.51
N GLY A 34 -8.51 -4.72 11.53
CA GLY A 34 -7.64 -5.53 12.37
C GLY A 34 -6.16 -5.52 12.00
N TYR A 35 -5.77 -4.82 10.94
CA TYR A 35 -4.37 -4.74 10.54
C TYR A 35 -3.61 -3.72 11.37
N LYS A 36 -2.31 -3.95 11.52
CA LYS A 36 -1.40 -2.91 12.01
C LYS A 36 -1.05 -2.00 10.84
N THR A 37 -0.78 -0.73 11.14
CA THR A 37 -0.44 0.25 10.11
C THR A 37 0.83 0.99 10.46
N ARG A 38 1.55 1.39 9.42
CA ARG A 38 2.64 2.37 9.50
C ARG A 38 2.41 3.36 8.39
N THR A 39 2.46 4.65 8.71
CA THR A 39 2.15 5.70 7.76
C THR A 39 3.35 6.56 7.47
N TYR A 40 3.46 7.02 6.23
CA TYR A 40 4.58 7.81 5.74
C TYR A 40 4.05 8.92 4.85
N CYS A 41 4.62 10.11 4.94
CA CYS A 41 4.15 11.26 4.17
C CYS A 41 4.83 11.38 2.79
N SER A 42 5.83 10.55 2.51
CA SER A 42 6.52 10.58 1.23
C SER A 42 7.16 9.24 0.93
N ALA A 43 7.48 9.04 -0.36
CA ALA A 43 8.20 7.85 -0.79
C ALA A 43 9.58 7.75 -0.14
N LEU A 44 10.27 8.88 -0.01
CA LEU A 44 11.60 8.87 0.62
C LEU A 44 11.54 8.48 2.08
N ASP A 45 10.52 8.94 2.81
CA ASP A 45 10.32 8.53 4.19
C ASP A 45 10.17 7.01 4.31
N PHE A 46 9.37 6.42 3.42
CA PHE A 46 9.18 4.98 3.44
C PHE A 46 10.47 4.24 3.07
N LEU A 47 11.14 4.68 2.02
CA LEU A 47 12.37 4.02 1.58
C LEU A 47 13.48 4.11 2.62
N GLY A 48 13.48 5.17 3.44
CA GLY A 48 14.45 5.32 4.53
C GLY A 48 14.10 4.54 5.80
N ALA A 49 12.93 3.91 5.86
CA ALA A 49 12.50 3.19 7.05
C ALA A 49 13.32 1.92 7.23
N ASN A 50 13.69 1.65 8.48
CA ASN A 50 14.53 0.49 8.79
C ASN A 50 13.78 -0.83 8.79
N LEU A 51 12.47 -0.80 8.84
CA LEU A 51 11.64 -2.00 9.03
C LEU A 51 10.85 -2.37 7.78
N LYS A 52 11.38 -2.06 6.59
CA LYS A 52 10.67 -2.35 5.34
C LYS A 52 10.36 -3.83 5.17
N ASN A 53 11.23 -4.69 5.65
CA ASN A 53 11.03 -6.14 5.55
C ASN A 53 9.91 -6.66 6.45
N GLU A 54 9.38 -5.82 7.34
CA GLU A 54 8.23 -6.18 8.18
C GLU A 54 6.90 -5.79 7.56
N ILE A 55 6.92 -5.12 6.41
CA ILE A 55 5.70 -4.67 5.74
C ILE A 55 5.18 -5.80 4.85
N HIS A 56 3.92 -6.13 5.01
CA HIS A 56 3.26 -7.21 4.27
C HIS A 56 2.52 -6.71 3.03
N CYS A 57 2.12 -5.45 3.03
CA CYS A 57 1.43 -4.82 1.90
C CYS A 57 1.67 -3.32 1.96
N LEU A 58 1.83 -2.70 0.81
CA LEU A 58 2.06 -1.27 0.68
C LEU A 58 0.89 -0.63 -0.08
N ILE A 59 0.29 0.40 0.52
CA ILE A 59 -0.71 1.23 -0.14
C ILE A 59 -0.07 2.58 -0.39
N SER A 60 -0.05 3.06 -1.63
CA SER A 60 0.63 4.30 -1.98
C SER A 60 -0.13 5.11 -3.00
N ASP A 61 -0.15 6.43 -2.80
CA ASP A 61 -0.53 7.36 -3.87
C ASP A 61 0.49 7.25 -5.00
N ILE A 62 0.05 7.48 -6.23
CA ILE A 62 0.96 7.51 -7.38
C ILE A 62 1.63 8.87 -7.49
N GLN A 63 0.82 9.94 -7.48
CA GLN A 63 1.35 11.30 -7.67
C GLN A 63 1.70 11.91 -6.33
N MET A 64 3.00 12.01 -6.07
CA MET A 64 3.52 12.65 -4.85
C MET A 64 4.68 13.57 -5.23
N PRO A 65 4.87 14.67 -4.50
CA PRO A 65 6.03 15.54 -4.74
C PRO A 65 7.34 14.77 -4.54
N GLY A 66 8.30 15.07 -5.37
CA GLY A 66 9.60 14.41 -5.32
C GLY A 66 9.57 13.08 -6.03
N MET A 67 9.39 11.99 -5.31
CA MET A 67 9.35 10.64 -5.89
C MET A 67 7.93 10.14 -5.98
N SER A 68 7.53 9.65 -7.15
CA SER A 68 6.19 9.08 -7.36
C SER A 68 6.09 7.67 -6.76
N GLY A 69 4.86 7.19 -6.63
CA GLY A 69 4.64 5.81 -6.20
C GLY A 69 5.25 4.79 -7.15
N VAL A 70 5.21 5.05 -8.46
CA VAL A 70 5.82 4.18 -9.46
C VAL A 70 7.33 4.11 -9.28
N GLU A 71 7.97 5.27 -9.10
CA GLU A 71 9.42 5.32 -8.88
C GLU A 71 9.80 4.59 -7.59
N MET A 72 9.00 4.75 -6.54
CA MET A 72 9.22 4.05 -5.28
C MET A 72 9.14 2.53 -5.47
N LEU A 73 8.14 2.05 -6.20
CA LEU A 73 7.99 0.62 -6.46
C LEU A 73 9.20 0.09 -7.23
N LYS A 74 9.64 0.80 -8.26
CA LYS A 74 10.81 0.39 -9.03
C LYS A 74 12.06 0.32 -8.15
N GLN A 75 12.22 1.27 -7.24
CA GLN A 75 13.37 1.28 -6.34
C GLN A 75 13.33 0.12 -5.34
N LEU A 76 12.14 -0.19 -4.81
CA LEU A 76 11.99 -1.34 -3.92
C LEU A 76 12.40 -2.63 -4.62
N VAL A 77 11.93 -2.85 -5.83
CA VAL A 77 12.28 -4.03 -6.61
C VAL A 77 13.78 -4.08 -6.87
N ALA A 78 14.37 -2.95 -7.26
CA ALA A 78 15.80 -2.86 -7.57
C ALA A 78 16.67 -3.17 -6.34
N THR A 79 16.17 -2.90 -5.14
CA THR A 79 16.89 -3.14 -3.89
C THR A 79 16.48 -4.44 -3.20
N GLY A 80 15.70 -5.28 -3.86
CA GLY A 80 15.39 -6.62 -3.38
C GLY A 80 14.17 -6.73 -2.48
N TYR A 81 13.37 -5.67 -2.36
CA TYR A 81 12.14 -5.68 -1.56
C TYR A 81 10.96 -6.00 -2.45
N HIS A 82 10.33 -7.15 -2.22
CA HIS A 82 9.15 -7.58 -2.97
C HIS A 82 7.92 -7.45 -2.08
N ILE A 83 7.35 -6.26 -2.05
CA ILE A 83 6.20 -5.94 -1.20
C ILE A 83 4.98 -5.78 -2.10
N PRO A 84 3.94 -6.60 -1.92
CA PRO A 84 2.70 -6.43 -2.68
C PRO A 84 2.18 -5.01 -2.52
N THR A 85 1.91 -4.34 -3.62
CA THR A 85 1.64 -2.90 -3.64
C THR A 85 0.28 -2.63 -4.27
N ILE A 86 -0.48 -1.74 -3.64
CA ILE A 86 -1.75 -1.21 -4.14
C ILE A 86 -1.56 0.28 -4.35
N PHE A 87 -1.73 0.76 -5.58
CA PHE A 87 -1.71 2.19 -5.84
C PHE A 87 -3.10 2.78 -5.71
N ILE A 88 -3.15 4.03 -5.27
CA ILE A 88 -4.37 4.84 -5.21
C ILE A 88 -4.09 6.11 -5.99
N THR A 89 -4.99 6.50 -6.89
CA THR A 89 -4.75 7.65 -7.75
C THR A 89 -6.02 8.49 -7.94
N ALA A 90 -5.83 9.81 -8.01
CA ALA A 90 -6.87 10.73 -8.44
C ALA A 90 -7.07 10.71 -9.96
N TYR A 91 -6.19 10.04 -10.70
CA TYR A 91 -6.18 10.03 -12.17
C TYR A 91 -6.26 8.60 -12.69
N PRO A 92 -7.45 7.95 -12.56
CA PRO A 92 -7.57 6.53 -12.92
C PRO A 92 -7.31 6.24 -14.40
N ALA A 93 -7.51 7.21 -15.28
CA ALA A 93 -7.25 7.01 -16.71
C ALA A 93 -5.76 6.78 -17.01
N ALA A 94 -4.87 7.27 -16.14
CA ALA A 94 -3.43 7.12 -16.29
C ALA A 94 -2.88 6.01 -15.40
N ALA A 95 -3.75 5.24 -14.73
CA ALA A 95 -3.32 4.22 -13.80
C ALA A 95 -2.67 3.04 -14.52
N PRO A 96 -1.53 2.53 -14.03
CA PRO A 96 -0.94 1.33 -14.61
C PRO A 96 -1.80 0.10 -14.30
N PRO A 97 -1.85 -0.88 -15.20
CA PRO A 97 -2.56 -2.13 -14.91
C PRO A 97 -1.80 -2.97 -13.87
N PRO A 98 -2.51 -3.90 -13.20
CA PRO A 98 -1.83 -4.84 -12.30
C PRO A 98 -0.69 -5.56 -13.01
N GLY A 99 0.42 -5.73 -12.29
CA GLY A 99 1.60 -6.37 -12.84
C GLY A 99 2.50 -5.46 -13.66
N ALA A 100 2.08 -4.22 -13.94
CA ALA A 100 2.94 -3.25 -14.61
C ALA A 100 4.14 -2.93 -13.71
N TYR A 101 5.31 -2.81 -14.28
CA TYR A 101 6.59 -2.55 -13.61
C TYR A 101 7.08 -3.70 -12.73
N SER A 102 6.18 -4.52 -12.17
CA SER A 102 6.55 -5.60 -11.27
C SER A 102 5.32 -6.47 -10.98
N PRO A 103 5.51 -7.80 -10.80
CA PRO A 103 4.41 -8.65 -10.30
C PRO A 103 3.90 -8.20 -8.92
N ASP A 104 4.68 -7.39 -8.19
CA ASP A 104 4.27 -6.88 -6.88
C ASP A 104 3.14 -5.85 -6.97
N LEU A 105 2.90 -5.24 -8.12
CA LEU A 105 1.77 -4.33 -8.29
C LEU A 105 0.48 -5.13 -8.44
N VAL A 106 -0.31 -5.14 -7.38
CA VAL A 106 -1.51 -5.98 -7.27
C VAL A 106 -2.74 -5.29 -7.83
N ALA A 107 -2.89 -3.99 -7.55
CA ALA A 107 -4.11 -3.27 -7.92
C ALA A 107 -3.83 -1.78 -7.99
N CYS A 108 -4.71 -1.08 -8.69
CA CYS A 108 -4.70 0.37 -8.77
C CYS A 108 -6.13 0.86 -8.61
N LEU A 109 -6.39 1.61 -7.56
CA LEU A 109 -7.73 2.07 -7.20
C LEU A 109 -7.84 3.57 -7.36
N SER A 110 -9.04 4.05 -7.69
CA SER A 110 -9.27 5.49 -7.84
C SER A 110 -9.61 6.15 -6.51
N LYS A 111 -9.27 7.42 -6.36
CA LYS A 111 -9.72 8.25 -5.23
C LYS A 111 -11.07 8.86 -5.59
N PRO A 112 -12.00 8.99 -4.63
CA PRO A 112 -11.94 8.46 -3.27
C PRO A 112 -12.01 6.93 -3.28
N CYS A 113 -11.28 6.31 -2.35
CA CYS A 113 -11.14 4.86 -2.35
C CYS A 113 -12.37 4.20 -1.76
N ASP A 114 -12.94 3.25 -2.50
CA ASP A 114 -14.03 2.42 -2.01
C ASP A 114 -13.47 1.46 -0.95
N ALA A 115 -14.09 1.46 0.24
CA ALA A 115 -13.60 0.67 1.36
C ALA A 115 -13.54 -0.82 1.03
N ASP A 116 -14.61 -1.35 0.43
CA ASP A 116 -14.66 -2.78 0.13
C ASP A 116 -13.62 -3.17 -0.92
N LYS A 117 -13.44 -2.34 -1.94
CA LYS A 117 -12.43 -2.61 -2.97
C LYS A 117 -11.02 -2.59 -2.39
N LEU A 118 -10.75 -1.63 -1.48
CA LEU A 118 -9.43 -1.57 -0.85
C LEU A 118 -9.17 -2.80 0.00
N LEU A 119 -10.13 -3.18 0.84
CA LEU A 119 -9.96 -4.33 1.72
C LEU A 119 -9.83 -5.63 0.93
N ASP A 120 -10.59 -5.78 -0.15
CA ASP A 120 -10.46 -6.93 -1.04
C ASP A 120 -9.08 -6.98 -1.68
N SER A 121 -8.57 -5.82 -2.12
CA SER A 121 -7.25 -5.74 -2.74
C SER A 121 -6.14 -6.10 -1.75
N ILE A 122 -6.29 -5.70 -0.48
CA ILE A 122 -5.34 -6.08 0.56
C ILE A 122 -5.32 -7.59 0.73
N GLU A 123 -6.50 -8.23 0.77
CA GLU A 123 -6.56 -9.68 0.91
C GLU A 123 -5.87 -10.39 -0.27
N VAL A 124 -6.10 -9.91 -1.49
CA VAL A 124 -5.43 -10.46 -2.66
C VAL A 124 -3.91 -10.29 -2.54
N ALA A 125 -3.47 -9.11 -2.11
CA ALA A 125 -2.05 -8.82 -1.94
C ALA A 125 -1.42 -9.77 -0.93
N LEU A 126 -2.08 -10.00 0.19
CA LEU A 126 -1.55 -10.87 1.25
C LEU A 126 -1.48 -12.33 0.82
N GLN A 127 -2.37 -12.77 -0.06
CA GLN A 127 -2.36 -14.13 -0.58
C GLN A 127 -1.19 -14.38 -1.51
N GLN A 128 -0.64 -13.35 -2.14
CA GLN A 128 0.50 -13.47 -3.03
C GLN A 128 1.83 -13.59 -2.30
N ARG A 129 1.85 -13.31 -1.01
CA ARG A 129 3.05 -13.44 -0.19
C ARG A 129 3.22 -14.88 0.26
N HIS A 130 4.40 -15.37 0.14
CA HIS A 130 4.73 -16.71 0.58
C HIS A 130 5.93 -16.72 1.52
#